data_bc3cc5c528a89e1ebf34e2eeac4e285a
#
_entry.id   bc3cc5c528a89e1ebf34e2eeac4e285a
#
_cell.length_a   1.000
_cell.length_b   1.000
_cell.length_c   1.000
_cell.angle_alpha   90.00
_cell.angle_beta   90.00
_cell.angle_gamma   90.00
#
_symmetry.space_group_name_H-M   'P 1'
#
loop_
_entity.id
_entity.type
_entity.pdbx_description
1 polymer ?
#
loop_
_entity_poly.entity_id
_entity_poly.type
_entity_poly.pdbx_seq_one_letter_code
_entity_poly.pdbx_strand_id
1 'polypeptide(L)'
;MKIIGFGPYIGEFEQEVVTFRPYIKWITKALDPDLVFLNTHFNRSFLYEWVSSENIFPVYEHLSRDELGQFGYTHDQFKQRDHALLAKIFKEKIANVCKCSKRDIEIYNINYARNKPIYSIYQKVFTPIQVPDINIKEEFLNRVIYIPAPGYYLEEVYEYVVSKYDAIVVGDLRLTSYCSENNVMLKFVDYFENGFKYIMKILDSAKAIICPVSYWTFIANLQGYPVFSYGDSPGLYKEGGVYYFDNNKSVVIPVDEDTDVNSIFNMIDYFMRKQNEI
;
A
#
# COMPACT_ATOMS: atom_id res chain seq x y z
N MET A 1 -28.00 18.55 2.34
CA MET A 1 -26.65 18.13 2.80
C MET A 1 -26.41 16.75 2.22
N LYS A 2 -25.37 16.60 1.39
CA LYS A 2 -25.01 15.35 0.73
C LYS A 2 -23.90 14.67 1.55
N ILE A 3 -24.21 13.54 2.18
CA ILE A 3 -23.31 12.82 3.06
C ILE A 3 -22.88 11.52 2.39
N ILE A 4 -21.60 11.31 2.24
CA ILE A 4 -21.03 10.11 1.64
C ILE A 4 -20.10 9.41 2.63
N GLY A 5 -20.25 8.08 2.73
CA GLY A 5 -19.33 7.21 3.44
C GLY A 5 -18.61 6.26 2.48
N PHE A 6 -17.31 6.06 2.67
CA PHE A 6 -16.50 5.08 1.95
C PHE A 6 -16.01 3.99 2.89
N GLY A 7 -16.28 2.75 2.54
CA GLY A 7 -15.91 1.58 3.35
C GLY A 7 -17.07 0.64 3.64
N PRO A 8 -16.87 -0.38 4.48
CA PRO A 8 -15.62 -0.66 5.21
C PRO A 8 -14.51 -1.12 4.28
N TYR A 9 -13.28 -0.66 4.50
CA TYR A 9 -12.10 -1.21 3.86
C TYR A 9 -11.35 -2.12 4.83
N ILE A 10 -11.18 -3.38 4.46
CA ILE A 10 -10.54 -4.42 5.25
C ILE A 10 -9.42 -5.16 4.49
N GLY A 11 -8.96 -4.58 3.39
CA GLY A 11 -7.89 -5.12 2.56
C GLY A 11 -6.49 -4.74 3.03
N GLU A 12 -5.51 -5.16 2.25
CA GLU A 12 -4.11 -4.86 2.47
C GLU A 12 -3.81 -3.36 2.29
N PHE A 13 -2.78 -2.87 2.99
CA PHE A 13 -2.37 -1.47 2.95
C PHE A 13 -2.04 -1.02 1.53
N GLU A 14 -1.26 -1.82 0.81
CA GLU A 14 -0.79 -1.51 -0.52
C GLU A 14 -1.96 -1.37 -1.51
N GLN A 15 -2.95 -2.25 -1.39
CA GLN A 15 -4.16 -2.18 -2.20
C GLN A 15 -5.01 -0.95 -1.83
N GLU A 16 -5.03 -0.56 -0.56
CA GLU A 16 -5.70 0.66 -0.13
C GLU A 16 -5.08 1.89 -0.78
N VAL A 17 -3.75 1.98 -0.77
CA VAL A 17 -3.01 3.08 -1.38
C VAL A 17 -3.26 3.17 -2.88
N VAL A 18 -3.18 2.04 -3.58
CA VAL A 18 -3.19 2.00 -5.05
C VAL A 18 -4.61 2.02 -5.62
N THR A 19 -5.59 1.51 -4.89
CA THR A 19 -6.95 1.35 -5.43
C THR A 19 -7.99 2.15 -4.66
N PHE A 20 -8.08 1.99 -3.34
CA PHE A 20 -9.18 2.58 -2.57
C PHE A 20 -9.03 4.10 -2.42
N ARG A 21 -7.84 4.56 -2.06
CA ARG A 21 -7.56 5.99 -1.91
C ARG A 21 -7.84 6.79 -3.20
N PRO A 22 -7.35 6.40 -4.40
CA PRO A 22 -7.69 7.08 -5.64
C PRO A 22 -9.18 7.04 -5.99
N TYR A 23 -9.84 5.92 -5.73
CA TYR A 23 -11.27 5.79 -5.94
C TYR A 23 -12.06 6.79 -5.11
N ILE A 24 -11.75 6.91 -3.83
CA ILE A 24 -12.37 7.89 -2.93
C ILE A 24 -12.18 9.31 -3.48
N LYS A 25 -10.94 9.67 -3.83
CA LYS A 25 -10.65 10.99 -4.41
C LYS A 25 -11.47 11.26 -5.67
N TRP A 26 -11.56 10.27 -6.55
CA TRP A 26 -12.33 10.41 -7.79
C TRP A 26 -13.82 10.60 -7.53
N ILE A 27 -14.45 9.76 -6.70
CA ILE A 27 -15.87 9.87 -6.36
C ILE A 27 -16.14 11.20 -5.62
N THR A 28 -15.31 11.56 -4.66
CA THR A 28 -15.47 12.82 -3.92
C THR A 28 -15.43 14.01 -4.87
N LYS A 29 -14.49 14.04 -5.82
CA LYS A 29 -14.42 15.11 -6.82
C LYS A 29 -15.61 15.12 -7.78
N ALA A 30 -16.12 13.95 -8.16
CA ALA A 30 -17.24 13.83 -9.10
C ALA A 30 -18.59 14.21 -8.48
N LEU A 31 -18.76 13.94 -7.20
CA LEU A 31 -20.04 14.09 -6.52
C LEU A 31 -20.13 15.36 -5.67
N ASP A 32 -19.00 15.99 -5.36
CA ASP A 32 -18.89 17.20 -4.53
C ASP A 32 -19.78 17.15 -3.28
N PRO A 33 -19.53 16.21 -2.35
CA PRO A 33 -20.35 16.04 -1.16
C PRO A 33 -20.03 17.10 -0.10
N ASP A 34 -21.03 17.44 0.71
CA ASP A 34 -20.86 18.33 1.87
C ASP A 34 -20.02 17.69 2.97
N LEU A 35 -20.14 16.37 3.16
CA LEU A 35 -19.39 15.60 4.16
C LEU A 35 -18.94 14.26 3.59
N VAL A 36 -17.69 13.92 3.92
CA VAL A 36 -17.04 12.64 3.60
C VAL A 36 -16.68 11.91 4.89
N PHE A 37 -17.06 10.65 4.97
CA PHE A 37 -16.70 9.74 6.05
C PHE A 37 -15.94 8.54 5.50
N LEU A 38 -14.97 8.04 6.28
CA LEU A 38 -14.17 6.86 5.94
C LEU A 38 -14.27 5.79 7.01
N ASN A 39 -14.24 4.54 6.57
CA ASN A 39 -14.15 3.40 7.47
C ASN A 39 -13.01 2.49 7.00
N THR A 40 -11.86 2.63 7.63
CA THR A 40 -10.61 1.94 7.31
C THR A 40 -9.90 1.48 8.59
N HIS A 41 -8.71 0.92 8.47
CA HIS A 41 -7.90 0.52 9.62
C HIS A 41 -7.46 1.74 10.46
N PHE A 42 -7.34 1.52 11.76
CA PHE A 42 -7.02 2.59 12.74
C PHE A 42 -5.68 3.30 12.45
N ASN A 43 -4.70 2.59 11.87
CA ASN A 43 -3.36 3.09 11.60
C ASN A 43 -3.16 3.65 10.18
N ARG A 44 -4.25 3.82 9.42
CA ARG A 44 -4.20 4.25 8.00
C ARG A 44 -4.83 5.60 7.74
N SER A 45 -5.25 6.30 8.78
CA SER A 45 -5.88 7.63 8.66
C SER A 45 -5.00 8.64 7.92
N PHE A 46 -3.68 8.54 8.04
CA PHE A 46 -2.73 9.42 7.37
C PHE A 46 -2.76 9.37 5.84
N LEU A 47 -3.38 8.33 5.26
CA LEU A 47 -3.57 8.23 3.81
C LEU A 47 -4.60 9.25 3.29
N TYR A 48 -5.39 9.84 4.17
CA TYR A 48 -6.58 10.62 3.82
C TYR A 48 -6.51 12.03 4.40
N GLU A 49 -5.42 12.71 4.12
CA GLU A 49 -5.11 14.06 4.63
C GLU A 49 -6.17 15.13 4.28
N TRP A 50 -7.02 14.83 3.29
CA TRP A 50 -8.13 15.73 2.88
C TRP A 50 -9.45 15.43 3.59
N VAL A 51 -9.51 14.42 4.45
CA VAL A 51 -10.69 14.08 5.25
C VAL A 51 -10.41 14.40 6.71
N SER A 52 -11.33 15.09 7.36
CA SER A 52 -11.18 15.39 8.80
C SER A 52 -11.00 14.09 9.59
N SER A 53 -10.03 14.09 10.51
CA SER A 53 -9.72 12.89 11.32
C SER A 53 -10.92 12.40 12.15
N GLU A 54 -11.81 13.28 12.54
CA GLU A 54 -13.05 12.96 13.26
C GLU A 54 -14.07 12.20 12.38
N ASN A 55 -13.91 12.25 11.06
CA ASN A 55 -14.74 11.56 10.09
C ASN A 55 -14.13 10.23 9.64
N ILE A 56 -12.99 9.82 10.19
CA ILE A 56 -12.33 8.55 9.89
C ILE A 56 -12.56 7.58 11.04
N PHE A 57 -13.34 6.53 10.78
CA PHE A 57 -13.70 5.54 11.78
C PHE A 57 -12.94 4.24 11.57
N PRO A 58 -12.35 3.65 12.63
CA PRO A 58 -11.73 2.33 12.56
C PRO A 58 -12.76 1.25 12.21
N VAL A 59 -12.40 0.34 11.30
CA VAL A 59 -13.27 -0.78 10.90
C VAL A 59 -13.55 -1.72 12.07
N TYR A 60 -12.52 -1.98 12.88
CA TYR A 60 -12.56 -2.97 13.96
C TYR A 60 -12.53 -2.32 15.35
N GLU A 61 -13.22 -1.21 15.50
CA GLU A 61 -13.26 -0.48 16.77
C GLU A 61 -13.79 -1.34 17.95
N HIS A 62 -14.56 -2.37 17.61
CA HIS A 62 -15.16 -3.30 18.58
C HIS A 62 -14.29 -4.54 18.86
N LEU A 63 -13.19 -4.74 18.12
CA LEU A 63 -12.28 -5.86 18.33
C LEU A 63 -11.06 -5.40 19.12
N SER A 64 -10.62 -6.25 20.04
CA SER A 64 -9.34 -6.03 20.71
C SER A 64 -8.17 -6.21 19.74
N ARG A 65 -7.01 -5.66 20.08
CA ARG A 65 -5.78 -5.86 19.29
C ARG A 65 -5.41 -7.33 19.14
N ASP A 66 -5.67 -8.14 20.17
CA ASP A 66 -5.40 -9.57 20.16
C ASP A 66 -6.33 -10.33 19.20
N GLU A 67 -7.61 -9.94 19.17
CA GLU A 67 -8.59 -10.50 18.23
C GLU A 67 -8.23 -10.13 16.80
N LEU A 68 -7.82 -8.89 16.54
CA LEU A 68 -7.33 -8.47 15.25
C LEU A 68 -6.12 -9.31 14.80
N GLY A 69 -5.22 -9.67 15.74
CA GLY A 69 -4.06 -10.51 15.49
C GLY A 69 -4.35 -11.94 15.10
N GLN A 70 -5.44 -12.49 15.60
CA GLN A 70 -5.86 -13.86 15.31
C GLN A 70 -6.51 -14.01 13.92
N PHE A 71 -7.09 -12.94 13.39
CA PHE A 71 -7.83 -12.99 12.12
C PHE A 71 -6.95 -12.85 10.89
N GLY A 72 -5.67 -12.53 11.02
CA GLY A 72 -4.78 -12.26 9.89
C GLY A 72 -5.50 -11.42 8.84
N TYR A 73 -5.02 -10.25 8.54
CA TYR A 73 -5.71 -9.26 7.69
C TYR A 73 -5.85 -9.62 6.21
N THR A 74 -6.00 -10.89 5.88
CA THR A 74 -6.20 -11.30 4.49
C THR A 74 -7.67 -11.15 4.12
N HIS A 75 -7.89 -10.45 3.03
CA HIS A 75 -9.21 -10.22 2.42
C HIS A 75 -10.09 -11.50 2.30
N ASP A 76 -9.46 -12.66 2.21
CA ASP A 76 -10.13 -13.95 2.01
C ASP A 76 -10.83 -14.48 3.27
N GLN A 77 -10.53 -13.94 4.44
CA GLN A 77 -11.09 -14.41 5.71
C GLN A 77 -12.43 -13.73 6.08
N PHE A 78 -12.76 -12.60 5.44
CA PHE A 78 -14.02 -11.93 5.68
C PHE A 78 -15.10 -12.38 4.72
N LYS A 79 -16.10 -13.03 5.26
CA LYS A 79 -17.29 -13.42 4.50
C LYS A 79 -18.09 -12.18 4.08
N GLN A 80 -18.73 -12.25 2.92
CA GLN A 80 -19.57 -11.16 2.40
C GLN A 80 -20.62 -10.64 3.42
N ARG A 81 -21.06 -11.52 4.33
CA ARG A 81 -21.96 -11.18 5.44
C ARG A 81 -21.35 -10.18 6.40
N ASP A 82 -20.07 -10.31 6.70
CA ASP A 82 -19.38 -9.46 7.66
C ASP A 82 -19.20 -8.05 7.08
N HIS A 83 -18.93 -7.94 5.78
CA HIS A 83 -18.92 -6.65 5.08
C HIS A 83 -20.26 -5.91 5.17
N ALA A 84 -21.38 -6.62 4.98
CA ALA A 84 -22.70 -6.01 5.06
C ALA A 84 -23.01 -5.51 6.47
N LEU A 85 -22.60 -6.27 7.48
CA LEU A 85 -22.75 -5.87 8.89
C LEU A 85 -21.92 -4.64 9.22
N LEU A 86 -20.63 -4.63 8.83
CA LEU A 86 -19.74 -3.51 9.06
C LEU A 86 -20.21 -2.24 8.33
N ALA A 87 -20.69 -2.36 7.09
CA ALA A 87 -21.28 -1.25 6.36
C ALA A 87 -22.52 -0.68 7.06
N LYS A 88 -23.37 -1.56 7.63
CA LYS A 88 -24.53 -1.15 8.42
C LYS A 88 -24.11 -0.38 9.67
N ILE A 89 -23.15 -0.91 10.44
CA ILE A 89 -22.62 -0.26 11.64
C ILE A 89 -22.02 1.10 11.30
N PHE A 90 -21.24 1.17 10.24
CA PHE A 90 -20.64 2.41 9.75
C PHE A 90 -21.70 3.46 9.40
N LYS A 91 -22.72 3.07 8.66
CA LYS A 91 -23.84 3.95 8.31
C LYS A 91 -24.60 4.46 9.54
N GLU A 92 -24.78 3.61 10.55
CA GLU A 92 -25.41 3.98 11.83
C GLU A 92 -24.55 5.01 12.57
N LYS A 93 -23.23 4.82 12.60
CA LYS A 93 -22.30 5.75 13.24
C LYS A 93 -22.35 7.13 12.59
N ILE A 94 -22.32 7.21 11.25
CA ILE A 94 -22.49 8.47 10.52
C ILE A 94 -23.81 9.15 10.86
N ALA A 95 -24.92 8.40 10.85
CA ALA A 95 -26.24 8.95 11.15
C ALA A 95 -26.31 9.57 12.57
N ASN A 96 -25.67 8.92 13.53
CA ASN A 96 -25.60 9.40 14.92
C ASN A 96 -24.75 10.68 15.04
N VAL A 97 -23.60 10.73 14.38
CA VAL A 97 -22.71 11.91 14.38
C VAL A 97 -23.38 13.10 13.69
N CYS A 98 -23.97 12.88 12.52
CA CYS A 98 -24.65 13.94 11.75
C CYS A 98 -26.05 14.26 12.24
N LYS A 99 -26.61 13.50 13.19
CA LYS A 99 -28.02 13.62 13.65
C LYS A 99 -29.02 13.63 12.49
N CYS A 100 -28.79 12.77 11.49
CA CYS A 100 -29.58 12.69 10.27
C CYS A 100 -30.19 11.29 10.06
N SER A 101 -31.07 11.16 9.07
CA SER A 101 -31.62 9.86 8.69
C SER A 101 -30.56 9.01 7.96
N LYS A 102 -30.56 7.69 8.21
CA LYS A 102 -29.73 6.76 7.43
C LYS A 102 -30.03 6.81 5.91
N ARG A 103 -31.22 7.28 5.52
CA ARG A 103 -31.59 7.44 4.09
C ARG A 103 -30.84 8.55 3.40
N ASP A 104 -30.36 9.52 4.16
CA ASP A 104 -29.60 10.68 3.64
C ASP A 104 -28.11 10.38 3.45
N ILE A 105 -27.67 9.16 3.78
CA ILE A 105 -26.28 8.73 3.72
C ILE A 105 -26.11 7.69 2.62
N GLU A 106 -25.21 7.95 1.69
CA GLU A 106 -24.80 7.03 0.65
C GLU A 106 -23.48 6.35 1.02
N ILE A 107 -23.42 5.02 0.94
CA ILE A 107 -22.20 4.25 1.25
C ILE A 107 -21.63 3.64 -0.03
N TYR A 108 -20.37 3.95 -0.30
CA TYR A 108 -19.59 3.42 -1.41
C TYR A 108 -18.64 2.33 -0.91
N ASN A 109 -18.78 1.13 -1.43
CA ASN A 109 -17.92 0.00 -1.13
C ASN A 109 -17.06 -0.35 -2.35
N ILE A 110 -15.75 -0.45 -2.14
CA ILE A 110 -14.78 -0.72 -3.20
C ILE A 110 -14.81 -2.16 -3.73
N ASN A 111 -15.36 -3.10 -2.99
CA ASN A 111 -15.36 -4.51 -3.39
C ASN A 111 -16.00 -4.75 -4.78
N TYR A 112 -16.77 -3.80 -5.27
CA TYR A 112 -17.33 -3.82 -6.63
C TYR A 112 -16.37 -3.25 -7.69
N ALA A 113 -15.32 -2.55 -7.29
CA ALA A 113 -14.37 -1.92 -8.22
C ALA A 113 -13.32 -2.90 -8.76
N ARG A 114 -13.21 -4.10 -8.19
CA ARG A 114 -12.21 -5.12 -8.57
C ARG A 114 -12.28 -5.58 -10.03
N ASN A 115 -13.42 -5.41 -10.70
CA ASN A 115 -13.68 -6.03 -11.99
C ASN A 115 -13.76 -5.04 -13.18
N LYS A 116 -13.31 -3.80 -13.05
CA LYS A 116 -13.40 -2.84 -14.16
C LYS A 116 -12.11 -2.07 -14.37
N PRO A 117 -11.78 -1.72 -15.62
CA PRO A 117 -10.61 -0.91 -15.97
C PRO A 117 -10.79 0.56 -15.54
N ILE A 118 -11.06 0.76 -14.27
CA ILE A 118 -11.20 2.10 -13.67
C ILE A 118 -9.82 2.75 -13.50
N TYR A 119 -8.79 1.99 -13.64
CA TYR A 119 -7.41 2.38 -13.44
C TYR A 119 -6.97 3.59 -14.27
N SER A 120 -7.34 3.68 -15.53
CA SER A 120 -7.01 4.84 -16.38
C SER A 120 -7.63 6.16 -15.89
N ILE A 121 -8.75 6.06 -15.17
CA ILE A 121 -9.41 7.20 -14.53
C ILE A 121 -8.68 7.58 -13.26
N TYR A 122 -8.20 6.59 -12.51
CA TYR A 122 -7.48 6.80 -11.25
C TYR A 122 -6.15 7.50 -11.44
N GLN A 123 -5.43 7.23 -12.52
CA GLN A 123 -4.15 7.90 -12.81
C GLN A 123 -4.24 9.42 -12.74
N LYS A 124 -5.37 9.99 -13.17
CA LYS A 124 -5.60 11.46 -13.16
C LYS A 124 -5.84 12.04 -11.78
N VAL A 125 -6.12 11.20 -10.79
CA VAL A 125 -6.41 11.61 -9.40
C VAL A 125 -5.38 11.07 -8.41
N PHE A 126 -4.39 10.33 -8.89
CA PHE A 126 -3.26 9.90 -8.07
C PHE A 126 -2.47 11.11 -7.59
N THR A 127 -2.26 11.15 -6.30
CA THR A 127 -1.35 12.11 -5.67
C THR A 127 -0.44 11.36 -4.73
N PRO A 128 0.84 11.76 -4.59
CA PRO A 128 1.71 11.20 -3.59
C PRO A 128 1.08 11.24 -2.19
N ILE A 129 1.43 10.28 -1.37
CA ILE A 129 1.04 10.26 0.04
C ILE A 129 1.91 11.26 0.75
N GLN A 130 1.31 12.10 1.58
CA GLN A 130 2.09 12.93 2.49
C GLN A 130 2.70 12.03 3.58
N VAL A 131 4.02 11.83 3.49
CA VAL A 131 4.73 11.00 4.45
C VAL A 131 4.72 11.68 5.81
N PRO A 132 4.23 11.02 6.86
CA PRO A 132 4.17 11.62 8.19
C PRO A 132 5.58 11.92 8.73
N ASP A 133 5.70 13.03 9.44
CA ASP A 133 6.95 13.37 10.13
C ASP A 133 7.03 12.57 11.44
N ILE A 134 7.73 11.45 11.38
CA ILE A 134 8.01 10.59 12.53
C ILE A 134 9.50 10.29 12.58
N ASN A 135 10.02 10.10 13.78
CA ASN A 135 11.40 9.71 13.96
C ASN A 135 11.60 8.24 13.60
N ILE A 136 12.59 7.97 12.76
CA ILE A 136 13.10 6.63 12.48
C ILE A 136 14.55 6.54 12.97
N LYS A 137 15.02 5.31 13.19
CA LYS A 137 16.40 5.10 13.61
C LYS A 137 17.37 5.50 12.49
N GLU A 138 18.50 6.09 12.86
CA GLU A 138 19.54 6.52 11.91
C GLU A 138 20.04 5.37 11.04
N GLU A 139 20.07 4.14 11.56
CA GLU A 139 20.47 2.95 10.81
C GLU A 139 19.60 2.64 9.59
N PHE A 140 18.40 3.22 9.49
CA PHE A 140 17.51 3.08 8.35
C PHE A 140 17.63 4.19 7.31
N LEU A 141 18.32 5.28 7.65
CA LEU A 141 18.45 6.42 6.75
C LEU A 141 19.40 6.13 5.58
N ASN A 142 18.99 6.55 4.40
CA ASN A 142 19.82 6.47 3.19
C ASN A 142 20.36 5.06 2.87
N ARG A 143 19.54 4.04 3.16
CA ARG A 143 19.89 2.63 2.93
C ARG A 143 19.22 2.12 1.65
N VAL A 144 19.79 1.05 1.11
CA VAL A 144 19.08 0.22 0.12
C VAL A 144 18.02 -0.59 0.85
N ILE A 145 16.80 -0.57 0.34
CA ILE A 145 15.68 -1.32 0.90
C ILE A 145 15.31 -2.45 -0.05
N TYR A 146 15.22 -3.65 0.47
CA TYR A 146 14.66 -4.79 -0.24
C TYR A 146 13.26 -5.11 0.31
N ILE A 147 12.27 -5.18 -0.58
CA ILE A 147 10.89 -5.53 -0.20
C ILE A 147 10.54 -6.86 -0.88
N PRO A 148 10.53 -7.99 -0.15
CA PRO A 148 10.09 -9.26 -0.71
C PRO A 148 8.59 -9.23 -1.00
N ALA A 149 8.17 -9.89 -2.08
CA ALA A 149 6.77 -10.03 -2.44
C ALA A 149 6.40 -11.51 -2.61
N PRO A 150 5.22 -11.95 -2.16
CA PRO A 150 4.76 -13.32 -2.36
C PRO A 150 4.67 -13.67 -3.85
N GLY A 151 5.17 -14.85 -4.22
CA GLY A 151 4.99 -15.43 -5.55
C GLY A 151 6.04 -15.08 -6.61
N TYR A 152 6.90 -14.08 -6.39
CA TYR A 152 7.96 -13.67 -7.33
C TYR A 152 9.30 -13.46 -6.62
N TYR A 153 9.56 -14.30 -5.64
CA TYR A 153 10.80 -14.23 -4.89
C TYR A 153 11.88 -15.04 -5.59
N LEU A 154 12.94 -14.39 -5.99
CA LEU A 154 14.17 -15.05 -6.40
C LEU A 154 15.16 -14.94 -5.25
N GLU A 155 15.46 -16.07 -4.62
CA GLU A 155 16.35 -16.14 -3.45
C GLU A 155 17.72 -15.57 -3.78
N GLU A 156 18.24 -15.89 -4.94
CA GLU A 156 19.53 -15.40 -5.42
C GLU A 156 19.57 -13.86 -5.53
N VAL A 157 18.48 -13.23 -5.96
CA VAL A 157 18.40 -11.76 -6.03
C VAL A 157 18.35 -11.16 -4.63
N TYR A 158 17.59 -11.77 -3.73
CA TYR A 158 17.56 -11.37 -2.34
C TYR A 158 18.96 -11.42 -1.72
N GLU A 159 19.63 -12.58 -1.79
CA GLU A 159 20.97 -12.79 -1.23
C GLU A 159 21.98 -11.81 -1.83
N TYR A 160 21.92 -11.60 -3.15
CA TYR A 160 22.78 -10.64 -3.83
C TYR A 160 22.61 -9.22 -3.32
N VAL A 161 21.37 -8.76 -3.21
CA VAL A 161 21.07 -7.38 -2.79
C VAL A 161 21.45 -7.16 -1.34
N VAL A 162 21.13 -8.10 -0.47
CA VAL A 162 21.43 -8.00 0.97
C VAL A 162 22.95 -8.05 1.21
N SER A 163 23.66 -8.99 0.59
CA SER A 163 25.10 -9.14 0.81
C SER A 163 25.92 -8.02 0.18
N LYS A 164 25.56 -7.57 -1.01
CA LYS A 164 26.34 -6.57 -1.75
C LYS A 164 26.09 -5.13 -1.31
N TYR A 165 24.83 -4.82 -1.01
CA TYR A 165 24.41 -3.45 -0.70
C TYR A 165 24.07 -3.22 0.75
N ASP A 166 24.24 -4.24 1.60
CA ASP A 166 23.87 -4.18 3.02
C ASP A 166 22.42 -3.69 3.18
N ALA A 167 21.53 -4.26 2.36
CA ALA A 167 20.16 -3.80 2.25
C ALA A 167 19.35 -4.15 3.49
N ILE A 168 18.48 -3.23 3.88
CA ILE A 168 17.46 -3.48 4.91
C ILE A 168 16.28 -4.17 4.24
N VAL A 169 15.80 -5.25 4.86
CA VAL A 169 14.61 -5.95 4.38
C VAL A 169 13.38 -5.45 5.11
N VAL A 170 12.43 -4.94 4.33
CA VAL A 170 11.10 -4.53 4.82
C VAL A 170 10.10 -5.54 4.30
N GLY A 171 9.71 -6.49 5.14
CA GLY A 171 8.93 -7.65 4.72
C GLY A 171 7.55 -7.76 5.34
N ASP A 172 6.69 -8.52 4.67
CA ASP A 172 5.45 -9.04 5.23
C ASP A 172 5.75 -10.17 6.22
N LEU A 173 4.94 -10.30 7.24
CA LEU A 173 4.97 -11.38 8.22
C LEU A 173 5.01 -12.79 7.60
N ARG A 174 4.34 -12.97 6.47
CA ARG A 174 4.25 -14.24 5.76
C ARG A 174 5.58 -14.72 5.18
N LEU A 175 6.54 -13.81 5.08
CA LEU A 175 7.88 -14.07 4.54
C LEU A 175 8.97 -14.17 5.62
N THR A 176 8.57 -14.19 6.89
CA THR A 176 9.52 -14.22 8.03
C THR A 176 10.42 -15.43 8.05
N SER A 177 10.01 -16.55 7.43
CA SER A 177 10.83 -17.75 7.33
C SER A 177 12.04 -17.60 6.40
N TYR A 178 11.97 -16.65 5.47
CA TYR A 178 13.03 -16.36 4.50
C TYR A 178 13.94 -15.20 4.93
N CYS A 179 13.45 -14.32 5.78
CA CYS A 179 14.21 -13.19 6.28
C CYS A 179 14.98 -13.63 7.53
N SER A 180 16.16 -14.19 7.33
CA SER A 180 17.01 -14.65 8.44
C SER A 180 17.68 -13.49 9.20
N GLU A 181 18.27 -13.84 10.29
CA GLU A 181 18.82 -13.16 11.46
C GLU A 181 19.41 -11.74 11.34
N ASN A 182 19.73 -11.25 10.14
CA ASN A 182 20.41 -9.96 9.94
C ASN A 182 19.49 -8.82 9.46
N ASN A 183 18.16 -9.04 9.41
CA ASN A 183 17.26 -8.09 8.80
C ASN A 183 16.26 -7.52 9.80
N VAL A 184 16.14 -6.21 9.79
CA VAL A 184 15.13 -5.52 10.59
C VAL A 184 13.78 -5.76 9.94
N MET A 185 13.08 -6.73 10.46
CA MET A 185 11.72 -6.98 10.08
C MET A 185 10.80 -6.03 10.82
N LEU A 186 10.05 -5.26 10.09
CA LEU A 186 8.90 -4.56 10.65
C LEU A 186 7.77 -5.58 10.87
N LYS A 187 7.98 -6.44 11.89
CA LYS A 187 6.96 -7.40 12.31
C LYS A 187 5.74 -6.65 12.81
N PHE A 188 4.55 -7.10 12.39
CA PHE A 188 3.29 -6.62 12.95
C PHE A 188 2.97 -5.14 12.68
N VAL A 189 3.36 -4.63 11.52
CA VAL A 189 3.08 -3.25 11.14
C VAL A 189 1.61 -2.88 11.28
N ASP A 190 0.72 -3.81 10.94
CA ASP A 190 -0.73 -3.62 11.07
C ASP A 190 -1.23 -3.48 12.51
N TYR A 191 -0.43 -3.89 13.49
CA TYR A 191 -0.81 -3.84 14.91
C TYR A 191 -0.34 -2.58 15.62
N PHE A 192 0.60 -1.85 15.03
CA PHE A 192 1.14 -0.64 15.63
C PHE A 192 0.46 0.59 15.03
N GLU A 193 0.09 1.53 15.87
CA GLU A 193 -0.53 2.78 15.46
C GLU A 193 0.26 3.52 14.38
N ASN A 194 1.58 3.48 14.47
CA ASN A 194 2.48 4.14 13.52
C ASN A 194 3.18 3.19 12.55
N GLY A 195 2.77 1.91 12.47
CA GLY A 195 3.50 0.91 11.70
C GLY A 195 3.70 1.27 10.23
N PHE A 196 2.63 1.58 9.51
CA PHE A 196 2.74 1.97 8.10
C PHE A 196 3.35 3.35 7.91
N LYS A 197 3.15 4.28 8.84
CA LYS A 197 3.85 5.58 8.83
C LYS A 197 5.35 5.38 8.90
N TYR A 198 5.79 4.43 9.75
CA TYR A 198 7.19 4.08 9.92
C TYR A 198 7.79 3.50 8.64
N ILE A 199 7.08 2.56 7.99
CA ILE A 199 7.49 2.02 6.69
C ILE A 199 7.60 3.15 5.66
N MET A 200 6.56 3.95 5.51
CA MET A 200 6.57 5.04 4.53
C MET A 200 7.72 6.02 4.77
N LYS A 201 8.07 6.30 6.03
CA LYS A 201 9.22 7.15 6.35
C LYS A 201 10.57 6.50 6.03
N ILE A 202 10.70 5.18 6.23
CA ILE A 202 11.90 4.44 5.80
C ILE A 202 12.04 4.50 4.28
N LEU A 203 10.96 4.25 3.53
CA LEU A 203 10.98 4.30 2.07
C LEU A 203 11.28 5.70 1.54
N ASP A 204 10.75 6.73 2.18
CA ASP A 204 11.00 8.13 1.85
C ASP A 204 12.48 8.53 2.01
N SER A 205 13.16 7.91 2.97
CA SER A 205 14.60 8.11 3.22
C SER A 205 15.50 7.13 2.47
N ALA A 206 14.93 6.20 1.70
CA ALA A 206 15.71 5.16 1.04
C ALA A 206 16.59 5.71 -0.09
N LYS A 207 17.82 5.22 -0.15
CA LYS A 207 18.73 5.45 -1.29
C LYS A 207 18.18 4.81 -2.56
N ALA A 208 17.65 3.60 -2.44
CA ALA A 208 17.00 2.86 -3.51
C ALA A 208 16.10 1.78 -2.92
N ILE A 209 15.04 1.42 -3.64
CA ILE A 209 14.15 0.32 -3.30
C ILE A 209 14.32 -0.76 -4.37
N ILE A 210 14.53 -1.99 -3.96
CA ILE A 210 14.63 -3.15 -4.85
C ILE A 210 13.56 -4.14 -4.42
N CYS A 211 12.70 -4.56 -5.34
CA CYS A 211 11.60 -5.47 -5.04
C CYS A 211 11.15 -6.27 -6.26
N PRO A 212 10.60 -7.46 -6.08
CA PRO A 212 9.76 -8.08 -7.11
C PRO A 212 8.58 -7.15 -7.46
N VAL A 213 8.09 -7.25 -8.70
CA VAL A 213 6.93 -6.46 -9.14
C VAL A 213 5.73 -6.75 -8.23
N SER A 214 5.25 -5.74 -7.55
CA SER A 214 4.18 -5.82 -6.56
C SER A 214 3.50 -4.46 -6.40
N TYR A 215 2.52 -4.36 -5.51
CA TYR A 215 1.94 -3.07 -5.15
C TYR A 215 2.98 -2.08 -4.59
N TRP A 216 4.04 -2.56 -3.95
CA TRP A 216 5.14 -1.73 -3.46
C TRP A 216 5.91 -1.03 -4.59
N THR A 217 6.06 -1.69 -5.75
CA THR A 217 6.59 -1.06 -6.96
C THR A 217 5.79 0.19 -7.33
N PHE A 218 4.46 0.08 -7.26
CA PHE A 218 3.58 1.19 -7.63
C PHE A 218 3.60 2.29 -6.58
N ILE A 219 3.61 1.94 -5.31
CA ILE A 219 3.71 2.92 -4.22
C ILE A 219 5.02 3.71 -4.35
N ALA A 220 6.14 3.02 -4.52
CA ALA A 220 7.44 3.66 -4.69
C ALA A 220 7.48 4.55 -5.93
N ASN A 221 6.96 4.06 -7.05
CA ASN A 221 6.87 4.83 -8.29
C ASN A 221 5.97 6.05 -8.14
N LEU A 222 4.79 5.91 -7.51
CA LEU A 222 3.86 7.00 -7.22
C LEU A 222 4.50 8.09 -6.36
N GLN A 223 5.29 7.69 -5.37
CA GLN A 223 5.99 8.61 -4.48
C GLN A 223 7.23 9.26 -5.14
N GLY A 224 7.63 8.79 -6.31
CA GLY A 224 8.84 9.26 -6.98
C GLY A 224 10.13 8.76 -6.35
N TYR A 225 10.08 7.64 -5.61
CA TYR A 225 11.25 7.02 -5.03
C TYR A 225 12.07 6.27 -6.09
N PRO A 226 13.40 6.17 -5.94
CA PRO A 226 14.21 5.32 -6.78
C PRO A 226 13.84 3.85 -6.57
N VAL A 227 13.26 3.21 -7.58
CA VAL A 227 12.83 1.79 -7.48
C VAL A 227 13.30 0.97 -8.66
N PHE A 228 13.89 -0.17 -8.37
CA PHE A 228 14.19 -1.23 -9.32
C PHE A 228 13.28 -2.42 -9.01
N SER A 229 12.50 -2.84 -9.99
CA SER A 229 11.60 -3.98 -9.84
C SER A 229 11.83 -5.02 -10.93
N TYR A 230 11.64 -6.28 -10.58
CA TYR A 230 11.81 -7.41 -11.48
C TYR A 230 10.67 -8.41 -11.28
N GLY A 231 10.31 -9.14 -12.32
CA GLY A 231 9.31 -10.20 -12.23
C GLY A 231 8.40 -10.30 -13.43
N ASP A 232 7.70 -11.43 -13.52
CA ASP A 232 6.63 -11.61 -14.48
C ASP A 232 5.31 -11.13 -13.87
N SER A 233 4.76 -10.10 -14.44
CA SER A 233 3.40 -9.68 -14.14
C SER A 233 2.68 -9.30 -15.44
N PRO A 234 2.27 -10.31 -16.23
CA PRO A 234 1.57 -10.09 -17.49
C PRO A 234 0.35 -9.19 -17.35
N GLY A 235 -0.36 -9.28 -16.23
CA GLY A 235 -1.52 -8.44 -15.92
C GLY A 235 -1.14 -6.98 -15.74
N LEU A 236 -0.04 -6.72 -15.05
CA LEU A 236 0.42 -5.37 -14.75
C LEU A 236 0.96 -4.63 -15.99
N TYR A 237 1.52 -5.38 -16.95
CA TYR A 237 2.01 -4.82 -18.21
C TYR A 237 0.94 -4.80 -19.32
N LYS A 238 0.09 -5.83 -19.40
CA LYS A 238 -0.92 -6.00 -20.47
C LYS A 238 -2.13 -5.09 -20.31
N GLU A 239 -2.48 -4.71 -19.11
CA GLU A 239 -3.62 -3.82 -18.85
C GLU A 239 -3.28 -2.34 -19.04
N GLY A 240 -2.33 -2.03 -19.88
CA GLY A 240 -2.08 -0.68 -20.36
C GLY A 240 -1.29 0.22 -19.41
N GLY A 241 -0.37 -0.33 -18.64
CA GLY A 241 0.55 0.48 -17.85
C GLY A 241 -0.12 1.32 -16.77
N VAL A 242 -1.23 0.82 -16.28
CA VAL A 242 -2.15 1.50 -15.36
C VAL A 242 -1.47 1.95 -14.09
N TYR A 243 -0.47 1.21 -13.68
CA TYR A 243 0.26 1.45 -12.45
C TYR A 243 1.65 2.06 -12.68
N TYR A 244 2.00 2.32 -13.93
CA TYR A 244 3.30 2.87 -14.25
C TYR A 244 3.18 4.37 -14.40
N PHE A 245 3.76 5.09 -13.48
CA PHE A 245 3.96 6.52 -13.62
C PHE A 245 5.27 6.76 -14.34
N ASP A 246 5.24 7.60 -15.38
CA ASP A 246 6.45 8.00 -16.08
C ASP A 246 7.38 8.74 -15.10
N ASN A 247 8.33 7.99 -14.59
CA ASN A 247 9.25 8.42 -13.56
C ASN A 247 10.64 7.91 -13.92
N ASN A 248 11.53 8.81 -14.22
CA ASN A 248 12.91 8.50 -14.61
C ASN A 248 13.75 7.83 -13.50
N LYS A 249 13.20 7.72 -12.29
CA LYS A 249 13.81 7.03 -11.14
C LYS A 249 13.38 5.57 -11.00
N SER A 250 12.46 5.11 -11.84
CA SER A 250 11.90 3.77 -11.75
C SER A 250 12.35 2.90 -12.91
N VAL A 251 12.78 1.68 -12.59
CA VAL A 251 13.15 0.65 -13.58
C VAL A 251 12.35 -0.60 -13.26
N VAL A 252 11.66 -1.14 -14.26
CA VAL A 252 10.95 -2.41 -14.14
C VAL A 252 11.42 -3.32 -15.27
N ILE A 253 11.91 -4.50 -14.93
CA ILE A 253 12.36 -5.50 -15.89
C ILE A 253 11.45 -6.73 -15.87
N PRO A 254 11.01 -7.20 -17.03
CA PRO A 254 10.33 -8.48 -17.11
C PRO A 254 11.33 -9.61 -16.83
N VAL A 255 10.87 -10.61 -16.11
CA VAL A 255 11.62 -11.83 -15.82
C VAL A 255 10.72 -13.01 -16.22
N ASP A 256 11.26 -13.92 -16.99
CA ASP A 256 10.64 -15.18 -17.40
C ASP A 256 11.52 -16.37 -16.98
N GLU A 257 11.09 -17.59 -17.31
CA GLU A 257 11.78 -18.82 -16.96
C GLU A 257 13.19 -18.93 -17.58
N ASP A 258 13.44 -18.24 -18.68
CA ASP A 258 14.72 -18.24 -19.40
C ASP A 258 15.64 -17.07 -18.97
N THR A 259 15.19 -16.21 -18.07
CA THR A 259 15.97 -15.02 -17.67
C THR A 259 17.15 -15.44 -16.80
N ASP A 260 18.38 -15.15 -17.29
CA ASP A 260 19.59 -15.34 -16.52
C ASP A 260 19.63 -14.37 -15.32
N VAL A 261 19.73 -14.93 -14.14
CA VAL A 261 19.76 -14.17 -12.89
C VAL A 261 20.93 -13.19 -12.84
N ASN A 262 22.06 -13.50 -13.48
CA ASN A 262 23.22 -12.60 -13.58
C ASN A 262 22.89 -11.34 -14.39
N SER A 263 21.96 -11.45 -15.34
CA SER A 263 21.46 -10.27 -16.07
C SER A 263 20.72 -9.32 -15.14
N ILE A 264 19.94 -9.87 -14.19
CA ILE A 264 19.24 -9.08 -13.18
C ILE A 264 20.27 -8.38 -12.26
N PHE A 265 21.30 -9.09 -11.82
CA PHE A 265 22.39 -8.51 -10.99
C PHE A 265 23.09 -7.35 -11.69
N ASN A 266 23.43 -7.51 -12.97
CA ASN A 266 24.07 -6.46 -13.76
C ASN A 266 23.17 -5.22 -13.92
N MET A 267 21.87 -5.43 -14.08
CA MET A 267 20.90 -4.34 -14.18
C MET A 267 20.72 -3.62 -12.83
N ILE A 268 20.70 -4.35 -11.72
CA ILE A 268 20.69 -3.76 -10.37
C ILE A 268 21.96 -2.91 -10.17
N ASP A 269 23.13 -3.44 -10.52
CA ASP A 269 24.40 -2.71 -10.40
C ASP A 269 24.41 -1.44 -11.24
N TYR A 270 23.89 -1.51 -12.45
CA TYR A 270 23.75 -0.34 -13.31
C TYR A 270 22.82 0.70 -12.69
N PHE A 271 21.65 0.25 -12.23
CA PHE A 271 20.68 1.11 -11.54
C PHE A 271 21.32 1.79 -10.32
N MET A 272 22.00 1.03 -9.47
CA MET A 272 22.63 1.55 -8.25
C MET A 272 23.76 2.53 -8.54
N ARG A 273 24.53 2.33 -9.62
CA ARG A 273 25.54 3.31 -10.05
C ARG A 273 24.90 4.63 -10.44
N LYS A 274 23.78 4.59 -11.17
CA LYS A 274 23.04 5.79 -11.57
C LYS A 274 22.49 6.56 -10.37
N GLN A 275 22.06 5.88 -9.30
CA GLN A 275 21.62 6.56 -8.07
C GLN A 275 22.77 7.24 -7.32
N ASN A 276 24.02 6.85 -7.54
CA ASN A 276 25.20 7.48 -6.93
C ASN A 276 25.70 8.70 -7.71
N GLU A 277 25.28 8.88 -8.95
CA GLU A 277 25.66 10.01 -9.83
C GLU A 277 24.74 11.23 -9.65
N ILE A 278 23.61 11.05 -8.97
CA ILE A 278 22.61 12.08 -8.67
C ILE A 278 22.82 12.62 -7.25
#